data_c988da610b808f1417dc68a042d07789
#
_entry.id   c988da610b808f1417dc68a042d07789
#
_cell.length_a   1.000
_cell.length_b   1.000
_cell.length_c   1.000
_cell.angle_alpha   90.00
_cell.angle_beta   90.00
_cell.angle_gamma   90.00
#
_symmetry.space_group_name_H-M   'P 1'
#
loop_
_entity.id
_entity.type
_entity.pdbx_description
1 polymer ?
#
loop_
_entity_poly.entity_id
_entity_poly.type
_entity_poly.pdbx_seq_one_letter_code
_entity_poly.pdbx_strand_id
1 'polypeptide(L)'
;MKSPVFTGAATALITPLDESGIDYNALARLIDWQIESGINALVVCGTTGESSTLTDAEHKKAIEFAVKQVNGRVPVIAGTGSNDAAYALELTDFSCKAGVDGVLVVTPYYNKATQNGLFRLFTAIADKSSSPVILYNVPSRTGVNMAPETVAKLSLHPNINGIKEAGGSISAVAETAQLCGDNINIYSGNDDQTVPIMSLGGKGCISVLSNLLPKETAEMCEKMLKG
;
A
#
# COMPACT_ATOMS: atom_id res chain seq x y z
N MET A 1 3.79 19.93 3.58
CA MET A 1 3.64 18.50 3.96
C MET A 1 2.40 17.96 3.32
N LYS A 2 2.50 16.81 2.62
CA LYS A 2 1.31 16.12 2.11
C LYS A 2 0.56 15.44 3.26
N SER A 3 -0.76 15.63 3.33
CA SER A 3 -1.59 14.92 4.30
C SER A 3 -1.51 13.41 4.03
N PRO A 4 -1.16 12.57 5.00
CA PRO A 4 -1.09 11.12 4.80
C PRO A 4 -2.50 10.53 4.55
N VAL A 5 -2.58 9.46 3.77
CA VAL A 5 -3.84 8.69 3.60
C VAL A 5 -4.29 8.11 4.94
N PHE A 6 -3.35 7.67 5.75
CA PHE A 6 -3.57 7.24 7.13
C PHE A 6 -2.30 7.45 7.96
N THR A 7 -2.42 7.37 9.28
CA THR A 7 -1.30 7.24 10.23
C THR A 7 -1.55 6.06 11.13
N GLY A 8 -0.50 5.38 11.58
CA GLY A 8 -0.62 4.19 12.41
C GLY A 8 -0.48 2.89 11.62
N ALA A 9 -1.30 1.89 11.91
CA ALA A 9 -1.21 0.58 11.31
C ALA A 9 -2.29 0.36 10.23
N ALA A 10 -1.87 -0.04 9.03
CA ALA A 10 -2.77 -0.61 8.03
C ALA A 10 -2.51 -2.11 7.90
N THR A 11 -3.55 -2.89 7.68
CA THR A 11 -3.40 -4.33 7.40
C THR A 11 -3.33 -4.58 5.90
N ALA A 12 -2.24 -5.21 5.45
CA ALA A 12 -2.19 -5.87 4.14
C ALA A 12 -3.07 -7.12 4.23
N LEU A 13 -4.34 -6.96 3.90
CA LEU A 13 -5.38 -7.96 4.17
C LEU A 13 -5.17 -9.22 3.32
N ILE A 14 -5.32 -10.39 3.92
CA ILE A 14 -5.43 -11.65 3.16
C ILE A 14 -6.76 -11.69 2.42
N THR A 15 -6.82 -12.47 1.34
CA THR A 15 -8.06 -12.76 0.62
C THR A 15 -8.50 -14.18 0.98
N PRO A 16 -9.54 -14.36 1.81
CA PRO A 16 -10.07 -15.69 2.11
C PRO A 16 -10.60 -16.35 0.84
N LEU A 17 -10.17 -17.58 0.58
CA LEU A 17 -10.54 -18.37 -0.59
C LEU A 17 -11.18 -19.68 -0.16
N ASP A 18 -12.15 -20.16 -0.93
CA ASP A 18 -12.72 -21.50 -0.88
C ASP A 18 -12.71 -22.16 -2.27
N GLU A 19 -13.32 -23.30 -2.43
CA GLU A 19 -13.38 -24.03 -3.72
C GLU A 19 -14.11 -23.25 -4.83
N SER A 20 -14.90 -22.24 -4.48
CA SER A 20 -15.66 -21.40 -5.43
C SER A 20 -14.99 -20.08 -5.77
N GLY A 21 -13.84 -19.76 -5.13
CA GLY A 21 -13.11 -18.49 -5.28
C GLY A 21 -13.06 -17.70 -3.98
N ILE A 22 -13.34 -16.39 -4.01
CA ILE A 22 -13.27 -15.54 -2.81
C ILE A 22 -14.48 -15.82 -1.89
N ASP A 23 -14.18 -16.22 -0.63
CA ASP A 23 -15.20 -16.28 0.44
C ASP A 23 -15.49 -14.86 0.97
N TYR A 24 -16.50 -14.23 0.40
CA TYR A 24 -16.91 -12.87 0.79
C TYR A 24 -17.48 -12.80 2.21
N ASN A 25 -18.02 -13.90 2.77
CA ASN A 25 -18.50 -13.92 4.14
C ASN A 25 -17.33 -13.93 5.13
N ALA A 26 -16.29 -14.68 4.85
CA ALA A 26 -15.07 -14.66 5.63
C ALA A 26 -14.35 -13.30 5.49
N LEU A 27 -14.30 -12.73 4.29
CA LEU A 27 -13.71 -11.42 4.03
C LEU A 27 -14.46 -10.32 4.81
N ALA A 28 -15.79 -10.35 4.86
CA ALA A 28 -16.59 -9.40 5.64
C ALA A 28 -16.23 -9.47 7.13
N ARG A 29 -16.23 -10.69 7.71
CA ARG A 29 -15.85 -10.89 9.13
C ARG A 29 -14.43 -10.42 9.43
N LEU A 30 -13.50 -10.68 8.50
CA LEU A 30 -12.10 -10.25 8.64
C LEU A 30 -11.99 -8.72 8.64
N ILE A 31 -12.64 -8.04 7.71
CA ILE A 31 -12.68 -6.57 7.64
C ILE A 31 -13.24 -5.99 8.94
N ASP A 32 -14.38 -6.48 9.41
CA ASP A 32 -15.02 -5.97 10.62
C ASP A 32 -14.13 -6.19 11.84
N TRP A 33 -13.55 -7.37 12.00
CA TRP A 33 -12.64 -7.68 13.10
C TRP A 33 -11.38 -6.79 13.10
N GLN A 34 -10.80 -6.51 11.94
CA GLN A 34 -9.65 -5.62 11.82
C GLN A 34 -10.00 -4.20 12.31
N ILE A 35 -11.13 -3.68 11.87
CA ILE A 35 -11.60 -2.35 12.25
C ILE A 35 -11.91 -2.28 13.77
N GLU A 36 -12.61 -3.27 14.29
CA GLU A 36 -12.93 -3.38 15.72
C GLU A 36 -11.68 -3.52 16.60
N SER A 37 -10.61 -4.08 16.04
CA SER A 37 -9.32 -4.20 16.71
C SER A 37 -8.47 -2.91 16.66
N GLY A 38 -8.94 -1.85 16.02
CA GLY A 38 -8.32 -0.53 16.02
C GLY A 38 -7.33 -0.28 14.87
N ILE A 39 -7.36 -1.09 13.80
CA ILE A 39 -6.56 -0.83 12.59
C ILE A 39 -7.00 0.48 11.93
N ASN A 40 -6.02 1.25 11.46
CA ASN A 40 -6.24 2.61 10.95
C ASN A 40 -6.52 2.67 9.44
N ALA A 41 -6.23 1.60 8.68
CA ALA A 41 -6.56 1.48 7.26
C ALA A 41 -6.50 0.01 6.81
N LEU A 42 -7.12 -0.32 5.68
CA LEU A 42 -7.06 -1.65 5.08
C LEU A 42 -6.48 -1.57 3.67
N VAL A 43 -5.51 -2.43 3.38
CA VAL A 43 -4.97 -2.61 2.03
C VAL A 43 -5.52 -3.92 1.47
N VAL A 44 -6.36 -3.82 0.45
CA VAL A 44 -6.98 -4.98 -0.21
C VAL A 44 -6.28 -5.28 -1.53
N CYS A 45 -6.27 -6.54 -1.91
CA CYS A 45 -5.63 -6.99 -3.15
C CYS A 45 -4.17 -6.52 -3.29
N GLY A 46 -3.43 -6.42 -2.17
CA GLY A 46 -1.98 -6.31 -2.18
C GLY A 46 -1.33 -7.69 -2.41
N THR A 47 0.00 -7.76 -2.28
CA THR A 47 0.75 -9.03 -2.40
C THR A 47 0.25 -10.08 -1.40
N THR A 48 -0.01 -9.70 -0.16
CA THR A 48 -0.56 -10.58 0.90
C THR A 48 -1.97 -11.05 0.56
N GLY A 49 -2.74 -10.24 -0.15
CA GLY A 49 -4.08 -10.59 -0.65
C GLY A 49 -4.06 -11.38 -1.96
N GLU A 50 -2.88 -11.89 -2.37
CA GLU A 50 -2.71 -12.80 -3.52
C GLU A 50 -3.21 -12.23 -4.87
N SER A 51 -3.12 -10.89 -5.04
CA SER A 51 -3.65 -10.18 -6.21
C SER A 51 -3.17 -10.73 -7.56
N SER A 52 -1.95 -11.29 -7.61
CA SER A 52 -1.36 -11.83 -8.85
C SER A 52 -2.01 -13.13 -9.33
N THR A 53 -2.77 -13.81 -8.49
CA THR A 53 -3.46 -15.08 -8.79
C THR A 53 -4.97 -14.93 -8.90
N LEU A 54 -5.51 -13.76 -8.56
CA LEU A 54 -6.92 -13.43 -8.79
C LEU A 54 -7.15 -13.14 -10.28
N THR A 55 -8.28 -13.57 -10.80
CA THR A 55 -8.75 -13.09 -12.10
C THR A 55 -9.09 -11.61 -12.03
N ASP A 56 -9.11 -10.92 -13.18
CA ASP A 56 -9.49 -9.49 -13.23
C ASP A 56 -10.87 -9.24 -12.58
N ALA A 57 -11.82 -10.10 -12.84
CA ALA A 57 -13.18 -10.01 -12.28
C ALA A 57 -13.20 -10.16 -10.74
N GLU A 58 -12.44 -11.11 -10.20
CA GLU A 58 -12.30 -11.30 -8.74
C GLU A 58 -11.62 -10.13 -8.09
N HIS A 59 -10.51 -9.64 -8.68
CA HIS A 59 -9.76 -8.51 -8.18
C HIS A 59 -10.65 -7.26 -8.06
N LYS A 60 -11.34 -6.90 -9.14
CA LYS A 60 -12.26 -5.77 -9.18
C LYS A 60 -13.40 -5.93 -8.17
N LYS A 61 -14.01 -7.10 -8.13
CA LYS A 61 -15.12 -7.39 -7.20
C LYS A 61 -14.68 -7.37 -5.73
N ALA A 62 -13.46 -7.83 -5.42
CA ALA A 62 -12.92 -7.77 -4.07
C ALA A 62 -12.73 -6.32 -3.59
N ILE A 63 -12.26 -5.43 -4.47
CA ILE A 63 -12.11 -4.00 -4.17
C ILE A 63 -13.48 -3.35 -3.90
N GLU A 64 -14.46 -3.54 -4.80
CA GLU A 64 -15.83 -3.02 -4.62
C GLU A 64 -16.47 -3.52 -3.32
N PHE A 65 -16.31 -4.83 -3.05
CA PHE A 65 -16.82 -5.44 -1.83
C PHE A 65 -16.20 -4.82 -0.59
N ALA A 66 -14.88 -4.65 -0.57
CA ALA A 66 -14.19 -4.08 0.57
C ALA A 66 -14.60 -2.62 0.83
N VAL A 67 -14.68 -1.78 -0.20
CA VAL A 67 -15.16 -0.39 -0.08
C VAL A 67 -16.57 -0.36 0.53
N LYS A 68 -17.47 -1.21 0.03
CA LYS A 68 -18.85 -1.31 0.54
C LYS A 68 -18.88 -1.81 1.99
N GLN A 69 -18.12 -2.86 2.32
CA GLN A 69 -18.10 -3.45 3.66
C GLN A 69 -17.51 -2.48 4.70
N VAL A 70 -16.42 -1.79 4.33
CA VAL A 70 -15.78 -0.81 5.23
C VAL A 70 -16.70 0.39 5.46
N ASN A 71 -17.44 0.83 4.45
CA ASN A 71 -18.42 1.91 4.53
C ASN A 71 -17.89 3.18 5.24
N GLY A 72 -16.68 3.62 4.89
CA GLY A 72 -16.06 4.84 5.40
C GLY A 72 -15.56 4.78 6.85
N ARG A 73 -15.57 3.62 7.51
CA ARG A 73 -15.09 3.47 8.90
C ARG A 73 -13.57 3.69 9.03
N VAL A 74 -12.82 3.26 8.04
CA VAL A 74 -11.37 3.48 7.88
C VAL A 74 -11.05 3.63 6.40
N PRO A 75 -9.89 4.21 6.01
CA PRO A 75 -9.46 4.25 4.63
C PRO A 75 -9.28 2.85 4.02
N VAL A 76 -9.73 2.69 2.76
CA VAL A 76 -9.50 1.52 1.92
C VAL A 76 -8.47 1.87 0.85
N ILE A 77 -7.39 1.09 0.80
CA ILE A 77 -6.31 1.24 -0.17
C ILE A 77 -6.30 0.01 -1.07
N ALA A 78 -6.44 0.18 -2.38
CA ALA A 78 -6.42 -0.93 -3.32
C ALA A 78 -5.02 -1.18 -3.88
N GLY A 79 -4.57 -2.43 -3.89
CA GLY A 79 -3.39 -2.86 -4.63
C GLY A 79 -3.70 -2.89 -6.13
N THR A 80 -3.09 -1.99 -6.91
CA THR A 80 -3.36 -1.85 -8.36
C THR A 80 -2.12 -2.04 -9.22
N GLY A 81 -0.95 -2.27 -8.60
CA GLY A 81 0.30 -2.47 -9.32
C GLY A 81 0.34 -3.78 -10.11
N SER A 82 0.92 -3.72 -11.30
CA SER A 82 1.16 -4.86 -12.18
C SER A 82 2.47 -4.68 -12.93
N ASN A 83 3.04 -5.78 -13.44
CA ASN A 83 4.13 -5.73 -14.42
C ASN A 83 3.63 -5.41 -15.85
N ASP A 84 2.32 -5.45 -16.08
CA ASP A 84 1.65 -4.89 -17.25
C ASP A 84 1.20 -3.46 -16.93
N ALA A 85 1.83 -2.48 -17.57
CA ALA A 85 1.54 -1.06 -17.36
C ALA A 85 0.11 -0.68 -17.77
N ALA A 86 -0.42 -1.27 -18.85
CA ALA A 86 -1.78 -1.00 -19.32
C ALA A 86 -2.82 -1.49 -18.29
N TYR A 87 -2.62 -2.69 -17.77
CA TYR A 87 -3.49 -3.26 -16.73
C TYR A 87 -3.41 -2.47 -15.42
N ALA A 88 -2.19 -2.05 -15.00
CA ALA A 88 -2.06 -1.22 -13.80
C ALA A 88 -2.81 0.12 -13.92
N LEU A 89 -2.79 0.75 -15.10
CA LEU A 89 -3.55 1.98 -15.37
C LEU A 89 -5.06 1.75 -15.36
N GLU A 90 -5.53 0.67 -15.99
CA GLU A 90 -6.94 0.29 -16.01
C GLU A 90 -7.47 0.00 -14.59
N LEU A 91 -6.74 -0.83 -13.85
CA LEU A 91 -7.14 -1.22 -12.49
C LEU A 91 -7.11 -0.02 -11.53
N THR A 92 -6.16 0.90 -11.70
CA THR A 92 -6.11 2.15 -10.94
C THR A 92 -7.35 3.00 -11.21
N ASP A 93 -7.70 3.22 -12.48
CA ASP A 93 -8.90 3.99 -12.88
C ASP A 93 -10.19 3.34 -12.32
N PHE A 94 -10.30 2.02 -12.44
CA PHE A 94 -11.41 1.26 -11.87
C PHE A 94 -11.51 1.44 -10.34
N SER A 95 -10.39 1.26 -9.62
CA SER A 95 -10.35 1.36 -8.16
C SER A 95 -10.74 2.75 -7.66
N CYS A 96 -10.26 3.80 -8.34
CA CYS A 96 -10.66 5.16 -8.04
C CYS A 96 -12.18 5.38 -8.21
N LYS A 97 -12.77 4.84 -9.28
CA LYS A 97 -14.23 4.90 -9.51
C LYS A 97 -15.02 4.08 -8.50
N ALA A 98 -14.45 2.99 -7.99
CA ALA A 98 -15.05 2.20 -6.92
C ALA A 98 -15.04 2.92 -5.54
N GLY A 99 -14.31 4.04 -5.41
CA GLY A 99 -14.32 4.89 -4.23
C GLY A 99 -13.27 4.53 -3.19
N VAL A 100 -12.11 4.02 -3.60
CA VAL A 100 -10.98 3.79 -2.68
C VAL A 100 -10.34 5.12 -2.24
N ASP A 101 -9.81 5.16 -1.01
CA ASP A 101 -9.15 6.33 -0.44
C ASP A 101 -7.68 6.47 -0.90
N GLY A 102 -7.12 5.42 -1.50
CA GLY A 102 -5.78 5.42 -2.07
C GLY A 102 -5.51 4.17 -2.89
N VAL A 103 -4.44 4.20 -3.67
CA VAL A 103 -3.95 3.04 -4.42
C VAL A 103 -2.51 2.72 -4.03
N LEU A 104 -2.21 1.43 -3.83
CA LEU A 104 -0.88 0.90 -3.56
C LEU A 104 -0.33 0.27 -4.84
N VAL A 105 0.76 0.84 -5.36
CA VAL A 105 1.32 0.43 -6.65
C VAL A 105 2.72 -0.14 -6.46
N VAL A 106 2.85 -1.44 -6.61
CA VAL A 106 4.14 -2.15 -6.53
C VAL A 106 4.99 -1.86 -7.77
N THR A 107 6.32 -1.82 -7.59
CA THR A 107 7.24 -1.77 -8.74
C THR A 107 6.99 -2.98 -9.68
N PRO A 108 7.05 -2.78 -11.02
CA PRO A 108 6.84 -3.88 -11.95
C PRO A 108 7.80 -5.03 -11.63
N TYR A 109 7.25 -6.18 -11.35
CA TYR A 109 7.99 -7.40 -11.04
C TYR A 109 8.36 -8.14 -12.33
N TYR A 110 9.43 -8.94 -12.30
CA TYR A 110 9.91 -9.75 -13.42
C TYR A 110 10.59 -8.95 -14.56
N ASN A 111 9.99 -7.84 -15.03
CA ASN A 111 10.42 -7.08 -16.21
C ASN A 111 11.72 -6.30 -16.02
N LYS A 112 12.21 -6.15 -14.77
CA LYS A 112 13.45 -5.42 -14.43
C LYS A 112 13.50 -4.00 -14.99
N ALA A 113 12.48 -3.20 -14.70
CA ALA A 113 12.39 -1.82 -15.13
C ALA A 113 13.59 -0.99 -14.65
N THR A 114 14.06 -0.06 -15.49
CA THR A 114 15.08 0.93 -15.12
C THR A 114 14.48 2.03 -14.24
N GLN A 115 15.31 2.82 -13.54
CA GLN A 115 14.84 3.95 -12.71
C GLN A 115 14.01 4.96 -13.53
N ASN A 116 14.42 5.24 -14.78
CA ASN A 116 13.66 6.09 -15.68
C ASN A 116 12.33 5.45 -16.11
N GLY A 117 12.31 4.12 -16.31
CA GLY A 117 11.09 3.35 -16.55
C GLY A 117 10.12 3.43 -15.38
N LEU A 118 10.62 3.26 -14.14
CA LEU A 118 9.83 3.43 -12.92
C LEU A 118 9.25 4.85 -12.82
N PHE A 119 10.10 5.86 -13.02
CA PHE A 119 9.64 7.26 -12.99
C PHE A 119 8.49 7.52 -13.95
N ARG A 120 8.62 7.07 -15.22
CA ARG A 120 7.56 7.25 -16.23
C ARG A 120 6.29 6.49 -15.89
N LEU A 121 6.40 5.24 -15.43
CA LEU A 121 5.24 4.42 -15.08
C LEU A 121 4.46 5.03 -13.92
N PHE A 122 5.16 5.35 -12.82
CA PHE A 122 4.48 5.91 -11.64
C PHE A 122 3.91 7.30 -11.90
N THR A 123 4.56 8.11 -12.73
CA THR A 123 3.99 9.39 -13.18
C THR A 123 2.70 9.16 -13.96
N ALA A 124 2.68 8.25 -14.95
CA ALA A 124 1.49 7.95 -15.72
C ALA A 124 0.33 7.41 -14.86
N ILE A 125 0.64 6.57 -13.86
CA ILE A 125 -0.37 6.08 -12.91
C ILE A 125 -0.89 7.23 -12.05
N ALA A 126 -0.02 8.08 -11.55
CA ALA A 126 -0.41 9.22 -10.72
C ALA A 126 -1.22 10.27 -11.48
N ASP A 127 -0.90 10.50 -12.77
CA ASP A 127 -1.69 11.35 -13.66
C ASP A 127 -3.11 10.82 -13.89
N LYS A 128 -3.24 9.49 -13.97
CA LYS A 128 -4.52 8.80 -14.19
C LYS A 128 -5.37 8.67 -12.93
N SER A 129 -4.73 8.57 -11.77
CA SER A 129 -5.40 8.32 -10.49
C SER A 129 -6.09 9.57 -9.96
N SER A 130 -7.36 9.46 -9.58
CA SER A 130 -8.06 10.50 -8.80
C SER A 130 -7.89 10.33 -7.29
N SER A 131 -7.30 9.21 -6.85
CA SER A 131 -6.99 8.92 -5.44
C SER A 131 -5.48 8.98 -5.20
N PRO A 132 -5.01 9.31 -3.99
CA PRO A 132 -3.60 9.32 -3.63
C PRO A 132 -2.86 8.01 -3.98
N VAL A 133 -1.67 8.12 -4.56
CA VAL A 133 -0.83 6.98 -4.93
C VAL A 133 0.22 6.74 -3.86
N ILE A 134 0.30 5.51 -3.36
CA ILE A 134 1.36 5.01 -2.50
C ILE A 134 2.25 4.10 -3.33
N LEU A 135 3.51 4.48 -3.51
CA LEU A 135 4.51 3.65 -4.16
C LEU A 135 4.81 2.42 -3.29
N TYR A 136 5.14 1.29 -3.90
CA TYR A 136 5.55 0.12 -3.13
C TYR A 136 6.86 -0.46 -3.66
N ASN A 137 7.91 -0.36 -2.83
CA ASN A 137 9.24 -0.89 -3.10
C ASN A 137 9.48 -2.18 -2.31
N VAL A 138 9.65 -3.30 -3.02
CA VAL A 138 9.89 -4.63 -2.42
C VAL A 138 10.82 -5.47 -3.31
N PRO A 139 12.10 -5.10 -3.38
CA PRO A 139 13.06 -5.68 -4.32
C PRO A 139 13.25 -7.19 -4.16
N SER A 140 13.06 -7.74 -2.96
CA SER A 140 13.12 -9.19 -2.70
C SER A 140 12.08 -10.00 -3.47
N ARG A 141 10.95 -9.37 -3.86
CA ARG A 141 9.87 -10.00 -4.63
C ARG A 141 9.88 -9.59 -6.09
N THR A 142 10.22 -8.33 -6.38
CA THR A 142 10.11 -7.77 -7.74
C THR A 142 11.38 -7.90 -8.56
N GLY A 143 12.55 -8.05 -7.91
CA GLY A 143 13.86 -7.99 -8.55
C GLY A 143 14.25 -6.57 -8.98
N VAL A 144 13.49 -5.55 -8.56
CA VAL A 144 13.74 -4.14 -8.86
C VAL A 144 13.69 -3.32 -7.59
N ASN A 145 14.76 -2.58 -7.31
CA ASN A 145 14.81 -1.61 -6.21
C ASN A 145 14.62 -0.20 -6.75
N MET A 146 13.71 0.56 -6.16
CA MET A 146 13.53 1.97 -6.45
C MET A 146 14.55 2.77 -5.64
N ALA A 147 15.43 3.48 -6.34
CA ALA A 147 16.46 4.30 -5.70
C ALA A 147 15.85 5.52 -4.98
N PRO A 148 16.43 5.98 -3.85
CA PRO A 148 15.94 7.16 -3.11
C PRO A 148 15.77 8.40 -3.98
N GLU A 149 16.67 8.63 -4.96
CA GLU A 149 16.59 9.76 -5.88
C GLU A 149 15.40 9.64 -6.85
N THR A 150 15.00 8.41 -7.19
CA THR A 150 13.82 8.17 -8.01
C THR A 150 12.56 8.47 -7.21
N VAL A 151 12.51 8.03 -5.95
CA VAL A 151 11.44 8.37 -5.01
C VAL A 151 11.34 9.88 -4.84
N ALA A 152 12.48 10.58 -4.63
CA ALA A 152 12.52 12.03 -4.47
C ALA A 152 11.94 12.76 -5.68
N LYS A 153 12.27 12.35 -6.90
CA LYS A 153 11.67 12.92 -8.11
C LYS A 153 10.17 12.68 -8.19
N LEU A 154 9.73 11.48 -7.87
CA LEU A 154 8.32 11.10 -7.85
C LEU A 154 7.53 11.82 -6.76
N SER A 155 8.15 12.09 -5.60
CA SER A 155 7.52 12.80 -4.48
C SER A 155 7.07 14.22 -4.82
N LEU A 156 7.62 14.82 -5.87
CA LEU A 156 7.22 16.15 -6.36
C LEU A 156 5.88 16.12 -7.09
N HIS A 157 5.43 14.96 -7.55
CA HIS A 157 4.13 14.82 -8.20
C HIS A 157 3.00 15.01 -7.15
N PRO A 158 2.00 15.85 -7.41
CA PRO A 158 0.98 16.21 -6.41
C PRO A 158 0.21 14.98 -5.88
N ASN A 159 -0.04 14.00 -6.73
CA ASN A 159 -0.84 12.83 -6.40
C ASN A 159 -0.04 11.62 -5.89
N ILE A 160 1.30 11.65 -5.93
CA ILE A 160 2.15 10.65 -5.24
C ILE A 160 2.25 11.05 -3.78
N ASN A 161 1.54 10.33 -2.92
CA ASN A 161 1.33 10.68 -1.52
C ASN A 161 2.34 10.01 -0.59
N GLY A 162 2.67 8.75 -0.84
CA GLY A 162 3.50 7.98 0.07
C GLY A 162 4.31 6.89 -0.61
N ILE A 163 5.11 6.22 0.20
CA ILE A 163 5.83 5.01 -0.17
C ILE A 163 5.70 3.95 0.94
N LYS A 164 5.33 2.73 0.57
CA LYS A 164 5.54 1.52 1.37
C LYS A 164 6.93 0.98 1.08
N GLU A 165 7.81 1.08 2.08
CA GLU A 165 9.19 0.63 1.94
C GLU A 165 9.37 -0.75 2.58
N ALA A 166 9.76 -1.73 1.75
CA ALA A 166 10.07 -3.10 2.15
C ALA A 166 11.41 -3.59 1.54
N GLY A 167 12.33 -2.65 1.29
CA GLY A 167 13.66 -2.94 0.77
C GLY A 167 14.64 -3.50 1.79
N GLY A 168 14.33 -3.40 3.08
CA GLY A 168 15.15 -3.96 4.16
C GLY A 168 16.32 -3.06 4.60
N SER A 169 16.55 -1.93 3.96
CA SER A 169 17.65 -1.00 4.28
C SER A 169 17.17 0.25 5.01
N ILE A 170 17.40 0.33 6.31
CA ILE A 170 17.08 1.52 7.11
C ILE A 170 17.89 2.75 6.64
N SER A 171 19.11 2.55 6.15
CA SER A 171 19.93 3.64 5.58
C SER A 171 19.26 4.23 4.33
N ALA A 172 18.70 3.40 3.43
CA ALA A 172 17.97 3.87 2.26
C ALA A 172 16.66 4.59 2.64
N VAL A 173 15.99 4.17 3.72
CA VAL A 173 14.84 4.89 4.27
C VAL A 173 15.24 6.27 4.78
N ALA A 174 16.34 6.37 5.54
CA ALA A 174 16.85 7.65 6.02
C ALA A 174 17.22 8.60 4.87
N GLU A 175 17.86 8.09 3.83
CA GLU A 175 18.18 8.86 2.62
C GLU A 175 16.93 9.32 1.89
N THR A 176 15.93 8.44 1.73
CA THR A 176 14.63 8.78 1.15
C THR A 176 13.95 9.88 1.96
N ALA A 177 13.93 9.77 3.29
CA ALA A 177 13.36 10.79 4.18
C ALA A 177 14.07 12.14 4.03
N GLN A 178 15.41 12.14 3.95
CA GLN A 178 16.20 13.34 3.75
C GLN A 178 15.92 14.01 2.39
N LEU A 179 15.92 13.23 1.30
CA LEU A 179 15.75 13.74 -0.06
C LEU A 179 14.33 14.23 -0.35
N CYS A 180 13.34 13.57 0.22
CA CYS A 180 11.93 13.89 -0.03
C CYS A 180 11.37 14.94 0.93
N GLY A 181 11.91 15.04 2.15
CA GLY A 181 11.36 15.89 3.20
C GLY A 181 9.85 15.65 3.38
N ASP A 182 9.09 16.73 3.41
CA ASP A 182 7.64 16.73 3.61
C ASP A 182 6.82 16.32 2.36
N ASN A 183 7.47 15.96 1.26
CA ASN A 183 6.80 15.65 0.00
C ASN A 183 6.33 14.19 -0.11
N ILE A 184 6.67 13.33 0.87
CA ILE A 184 6.24 11.93 0.86
C ILE A 184 5.97 11.42 2.28
N ASN A 185 4.98 10.54 2.42
CA ASN A 185 4.71 9.81 3.65
C ASN A 185 5.34 8.42 3.56
N ILE A 186 6.20 8.05 4.51
CA ILE A 186 6.88 6.75 4.51
C ILE A 186 6.15 5.79 5.44
N TYR A 187 5.84 4.60 4.94
CA TYR A 187 5.24 3.49 5.68
C TYR A 187 6.16 2.28 5.65
N SER A 188 6.34 1.61 6.78
CA SER A 188 7.04 0.33 6.79
C SER A 188 6.23 -0.74 6.06
N GLY A 189 6.89 -1.50 5.19
CA GLY A 189 6.32 -2.70 4.57
C GLY A 189 6.78 -4.00 5.23
N ASN A 190 7.73 -3.91 6.18
CA ASN A 190 8.26 -5.01 6.97
C ASN A 190 7.92 -4.79 8.45
N ASP A 191 7.29 -5.77 9.09
CA ASP A 191 6.79 -5.64 10.46
C ASP A 191 7.94 -5.40 11.46
N ASP A 192 9.09 -6.04 11.28
CA ASP A 192 10.31 -5.91 12.10
C ASP A 192 11.01 -4.55 11.94
N GLN A 193 10.70 -3.79 10.90
CA GLN A 193 11.28 -2.47 10.63
C GLN A 193 10.33 -1.30 10.95
N THR A 194 9.14 -1.59 11.46
CA THR A 194 8.15 -0.54 11.76
C THR A 194 8.68 0.51 12.71
N VAL A 195 9.22 0.09 13.86
CA VAL A 195 9.76 1.01 14.87
C VAL A 195 10.92 1.85 14.34
N PRO A 196 11.98 1.26 13.72
CA PRO A 196 13.06 2.05 13.13
C PRO A 196 12.58 3.05 12.07
N ILE A 197 11.66 2.65 11.18
CA ILE A 197 11.14 3.55 10.13
C ILE A 197 10.31 4.68 10.73
N MET A 198 9.47 4.40 11.73
CA MET A 198 8.72 5.45 12.43
C MET A 198 9.63 6.42 13.18
N SER A 199 10.75 5.96 13.75
CA SER A 199 11.76 6.81 14.37
C SER A 199 12.43 7.78 13.39
N LEU A 200 12.43 7.47 12.10
CA LEU A 200 12.90 8.34 11.02
C LEU A 200 11.80 9.26 10.45
N GLY A 201 10.66 9.37 11.12
CA GLY A 201 9.53 10.21 10.70
C GLY A 201 8.48 9.48 9.86
N GLY A 202 8.57 8.15 9.75
CA GLY A 202 7.55 7.31 9.13
C GLY A 202 6.18 7.48 9.78
N LYS A 203 5.12 7.33 8.99
CA LYS A 203 3.73 7.58 9.42
C LYS A 203 3.04 6.33 9.97
N GLY A 204 3.69 5.17 9.88
CA GLY A 204 3.15 3.89 10.33
C GLY A 204 3.64 2.73 9.50
N CYS A 205 2.84 1.67 9.44
CA CYS A 205 3.15 0.47 8.65
C CYS A 205 1.96 -0.03 7.82
N ILE A 206 2.27 -0.78 6.79
CA ILE A 206 1.35 -1.65 6.07
C ILE A 206 1.78 -3.08 6.36
N SER A 207 1.19 -3.65 7.40
CA SER A 207 1.61 -4.84 8.14
C SER A 207 1.01 -6.13 7.57
N VAL A 208 1.75 -7.21 7.64
CA VAL A 208 1.26 -8.58 7.42
C VAL A 208 0.89 -9.23 8.76
N LEU A 209 1.69 -8.99 9.81
CA LEU A 209 1.46 -9.51 11.17
C LEU A 209 0.09 -9.13 11.73
N SER A 210 -0.41 -7.95 11.36
CA SER A 210 -1.72 -7.45 11.76
C SER A 210 -2.90 -8.32 11.30
N ASN A 211 -2.72 -9.24 10.32
CA ASN A 211 -3.74 -10.25 10.02
C ASN A 211 -3.97 -11.23 11.19
N LEU A 212 -3.02 -11.33 12.13
CA LEU A 212 -3.10 -12.20 13.32
C LEU A 212 -3.18 -11.40 14.62
N LEU A 213 -2.48 -10.26 14.69
CA LEU A 213 -2.30 -9.42 15.89
C LEU A 213 -2.63 -7.95 15.57
N PRO A 214 -3.87 -7.66 15.12
CA PRO A 214 -4.24 -6.29 14.69
C PRO A 214 -4.15 -5.28 15.83
N LYS A 215 -4.65 -5.62 17.00
CA LYS A 215 -4.65 -4.73 18.16
C LYS A 215 -3.24 -4.36 18.61
N GLU A 216 -2.37 -5.33 18.77
CA GLU A 216 -0.98 -5.14 19.19
C GLU A 216 -0.20 -4.29 18.17
N THR A 217 -0.45 -4.51 16.88
CA THR A 217 0.18 -3.73 15.80
C THR A 217 -0.32 -2.29 15.81
N ALA A 218 -1.62 -2.07 15.99
CA ALA A 218 -2.20 -0.74 16.09
C ALA A 218 -1.67 0.01 17.33
N GLU A 219 -1.67 -0.63 18.51
CA GLU A 219 -1.14 -0.05 19.75
C GLU A 219 0.35 0.30 19.65
N MET A 220 1.16 -0.55 19.00
CA MET A 220 2.58 -0.28 18.78
C MET A 220 2.76 1.01 17.98
N CYS A 221 2.06 1.14 16.84
CA CYS A 221 2.13 2.33 16.02
C CYS A 221 1.61 3.58 16.74
N GLU A 222 0.51 3.45 17.50
CA GLU A 222 -0.06 4.55 18.28
C GLU A 222 0.95 5.08 19.33
N LYS A 223 1.63 4.18 20.05
CA LYS A 223 2.67 4.53 21.01
C LYS A 223 3.82 5.27 20.34
N MET A 224 4.26 4.80 19.17
CA MET A 224 5.32 5.47 18.39
C MET A 224 4.92 6.86 17.90
N LEU A 225 3.65 7.10 17.60
CA LEU A 225 3.15 8.42 17.17
C LEU A 225 3.02 9.41 18.33
N LYS A 226 2.87 8.92 19.55
CA LYS A 226 2.74 9.75 20.76
C LYS A 226 4.10 10.12 21.39
N GLY A 227 5.16 9.40 21.10
CA GLY A 227 6.50 9.55 21.66
C GLY A 227 6.71 8.66 22.87
#